data_1eb5895086f185eb30e8c62ce890fddc
#
_entry.id   1eb5895086f185eb30e8c62ce890fddc
#
_cell.length_a   1.000
_cell.length_b   1.000
_cell.length_c   1.000
_cell.angle_alpha   90.00
_cell.angle_beta   90.00
_cell.angle_gamma   90.00
#
_symmetry.space_group_name_H-M   'P 1'
#
loop_
_entity.id
_entity.type
_entity.pdbx_description
1 polymer ?
#
loop_
_entity_poly.entity_id
_entity_poly.type
_entity_poly.pdbx_seq_one_letter_code
_entity_poly.pdbx_strand_id
1 'polypeptide(L)'
;GFDVMEGSQSIIEMSKYHLRHGTTSIMPTTWTNTLENTISALKGFNEIKRDNGNNILGVHLEGPFINPNKLGAQPNLTEKPSLEFIKKILEISDVKIITLAPEIDGMQEFINDLVELNIKIQFGHTLADFDCCEKIMKDHEIGFTHLYNAMSGNHHRSPGVLSAALSKGKYAEIICDNIHVSKEAIKIAKKCIPGLYTITDSINASGLND
;
A
#
# COMPACT_ATOMS: atom_id res chain seq x y z
N GLY A 1 19.11 -6.25 -3.03
CA GLY A 1 17.66 -6.15 -2.80
C GLY A 1 16.86 -7.01 -3.77
N PHE A 2 15.57 -7.01 -3.58
CA PHE A 2 14.64 -7.87 -4.34
C PHE A 2 13.43 -7.06 -4.75
N ASP A 3 12.87 -7.37 -5.93
CA ASP A 3 11.68 -6.73 -6.46
C ASP A 3 10.58 -7.78 -6.66
N VAL A 4 9.38 -7.50 -6.16
CA VAL A 4 8.20 -8.37 -6.35
C VAL A 4 7.89 -8.59 -7.83
N MET A 5 8.14 -7.59 -8.66
CA MET A 5 7.90 -7.67 -10.10
C MET A 5 8.83 -8.63 -10.84
N GLU A 6 9.90 -9.13 -10.19
CA GLU A 6 10.79 -10.18 -10.70
C GLU A 6 10.23 -11.61 -10.48
N GLY A 7 9.10 -11.72 -9.81
CA GLY A 7 8.34 -12.97 -9.66
C GLY A 7 8.68 -13.80 -8.42
N SER A 8 8.24 -15.04 -8.44
CA SER A 8 8.18 -15.96 -7.29
C SER A 8 9.50 -16.13 -6.52
N GLN A 9 10.61 -16.30 -7.22
CA GLN A 9 11.91 -16.49 -6.58
C GLN A 9 12.36 -15.24 -5.83
N SER A 10 12.13 -14.06 -6.40
CA SER A 10 12.44 -12.78 -5.76
C SER A 10 11.61 -12.59 -4.49
N ILE A 11 10.33 -12.95 -4.50
CA ILE A 11 9.45 -12.90 -3.32
C ILE A 11 9.97 -13.80 -2.19
N ILE A 12 10.43 -15.01 -2.51
CA ILE A 12 11.01 -15.94 -1.52
C ILE A 12 12.27 -15.35 -0.89
N GLU A 13 13.18 -14.85 -1.71
CA GLU A 13 14.45 -14.29 -1.20
C GLU A 13 14.22 -12.98 -0.41
N MET A 14 13.29 -12.14 -0.86
CA MET A 14 12.84 -10.96 -0.12
C MET A 14 12.32 -11.35 1.27
N SER A 15 11.45 -12.35 1.36
CA SER A 15 10.91 -12.83 2.63
C SER A 15 12.00 -13.27 3.59
N LYS A 16 12.98 -14.08 3.12
CA LYS A 16 14.12 -14.52 3.90
C LYS A 16 15.02 -13.38 4.34
N TYR A 17 15.28 -12.41 3.44
CA TYR A 17 16.10 -11.24 3.73
C TYR A 17 15.50 -10.41 4.85
N HIS A 18 14.23 -10.02 4.72
CA HIS A 18 13.54 -9.21 5.71
C HIS A 18 13.40 -9.92 7.06
N LEU A 19 13.17 -11.24 7.07
CA LEU A 19 13.13 -12.03 8.30
C LEU A 19 14.44 -11.96 9.08
N ARG A 20 15.60 -12.04 8.41
CA ARG A 20 16.92 -11.91 9.03
C ARG A 20 17.18 -10.52 9.63
N HIS A 21 16.44 -9.50 9.16
CA HIS A 21 16.54 -8.12 9.64
C HIS A 21 15.41 -7.74 10.60
N GLY A 22 14.67 -8.73 11.12
CA GLY A 22 13.68 -8.52 12.18
C GLY A 22 12.25 -8.28 11.70
N THR A 23 11.98 -8.31 10.39
CA THR A 23 10.61 -8.25 9.86
C THR A 23 9.95 -9.62 9.98
N THR A 24 9.03 -9.75 10.94
CA THR A 24 8.39 -11.04 11.25
C THR A 24 7.25 -11.42 10.31
N SER A 25 6.68 -10.43 9.63
CA SER A 25 5.59 -10.64 8.67
C SER A 25 5.72 -9.64 7.52
N ILE A 26 5.53 -10.10 6.30
CA ILE A 26 5.55 -9.24 5.10
C ILE A 26 4.31 -9.45 4.23
N MET A 27 3.97 -8.42 3.51
CA MET A 27 3.12 -8.47 2.33
C MET A 27 3.96 -7.98 1.14
N PRO A 28 4.45 -8.89 0.28
CA PRO A 28 5.11 -8.48 -0.94
C PRO A 28 4.24 -7.48 -1.69
N THR A 29 4.81 -6.30 -1.99
CA THR A 29 4.07 -5.18 -2.55
C THR A 29 4.40 -5.01 -4.01
N THR A 30 3.39 -5.08 -4.87
CA THR A 30 3.53 -4.73 -6.29
C THR A 30 3.52 -3.22 -6.43
N TRP A 31 4.23 -2.69 -7.39
CA TRP A 31 4.09 -1.28 -7.76
C TRP A 31 3.20 -1.12 -9.00
N THR A 32 2.75 0.11 -9.26
CA THR A 32 1.88 0.45 -10.40
C THR A 32 2.40 -0.14 -11.71
N ASN A 33 1.59 -1.00 -12.35
CA ASN A 33 1.96 -1.65 -13.60
C ASN A 33 0.72 -2.09 -14.38
N THR A 34 0.91 -2.56 -15.62
CA THR A 34 -0.16 -3.17 -16.40
C THR A 34 -0.65 -4.47 -15.75
N LEU A 35 -1.89 -4.85 -16.05
CA LEU A 35 -2.46 -6.11 -15.59
C LEU A 35 -1.56 -7.31 -15.96
N GLU A 36 -1.05 -7.35 -17.18
CA GLU A 36 -0.21 -8.45 -17.68
C GLU A 36 1.08 -8.59 -16.87
N ASN A 37 1.76 -7.48 -16.60
CA ASN A 37 2.99 -7.48 -15.81
C ASN A 37 2.72 -7.87 -14.35
N THR A 38 1.63 -7.39 -13.77
CA THR A 38 1.21 -7.73 -12.40
C THR A 38 0.87 -9.23 -12.30
N ILE A 39 0.16 -9.79 -13.29
CA ILE A 39 -0.09 -11.23 -13.37
C ILE A 39 1.23 -12.01 -13.46
N SER A 40 2.15 -11.58 -14.31
CA SER A 40 3.45 -12.23 -14.47
C SER A 40 4.24 -12.24 -13.16
N ALA A 41 4.26 -11.12 -12.44
CA ALA A 41 4.95 -10.97 -11.16
C ALA A 41 4.39 -11.89 -10.06
N LEU A 42 3.07 -12.03 -10.01
CA LEU A 42 2.38 -12.80 -8.96
C LEU A 42 2.14 -14.27 -9.34
N LYS A 43 2.56 -14.69 -10.54
CA LYS A 43 2.42 -16.09 -10.95
C LYS A 43 3.15 -17.02 -9.99
N GLY A 44 2.44 -18.04 -9.49
CA GLY A 44 2.99 -18.99 -8.50
C GLY A 44 2.97 -18.49 -7.04
N PHE A 45 2.41 -17.30 -6.77
CA PHE A 45 2.35 -16.77 -5.42
C PHE A 45 1.62 -17.70 -4.43
N ASN A 46 0.54 -18.31 -4.86
CA ASN A 46 -0.25 -19.23 -4.01
C ASN A 46 0.53 -20.49 -3.63
N GLU A 47 1.43 -20.98 -4.49
CA GLU A 47 2.32 -22.09 -4.19
C GLU A 47 3.36 -21.69 -3.13
N ILE A 48 3.99 -20.52 -3.28
CA ILE A 48 4.96 -19.99 -2.32
C ILE A 48 4.35 -19.88 -0.94
N LYS A 49 3.13 -19.35 -0.84
CA LYS A 49 2.43 -19.16 0.44
C LYS A 49 2.11 -20.46 1.14
N ARG A 50 1.80 -21.53 0.39
CA ARG A 50 1.48 -22.85 0.96
C ARG A 50 2.69 -23.60 1.50
N ASP A 51 3.85 -23.45 0.84
CA ASP A 51 4.95 -24.39 1.03
C ASP A 51 5.83 -24.16 2.26
N ASN A 52 5.71 -23.07 3.01
CA ASN A 52 6.85 -22.70 3.82
C ASN A 52 6.66 -22.26 5.25
N GLY A 53 5.48 -22.22 5.83
CA GLY A 53 5.37 -21.59 7.17
C GLY A 53 6.11 -20.24 7.18
N ASN A 54 6.15 -19.59 6.03
CA ASN A 54 6.86 -18.34 5.81
C ASN A 54 6.07 -17.17 6.42
N ASN A 55 6.72 -16.05 6.58
CA ASN A 55 6.15 -14.84 7.12
C ASN A 55 5.30 -14.03 6.11
N ILE A 56 4.93 -14.61 4.95
CA ILE A 56 4.13 -13.94 3.92
C ILE A 56 2.65 -14.03 4.25
N LEU A 57 2.01 -12.89 4.53
CA LEU A 57 0.60 -12.83 4.93
C LEU A 57 -0.36 -12.80 3.73
N GLY A 58 0.06 -12.24 2.62
CA GLY A 58 -0.69 -12.02 1.40
C GLY A 58 0.03 -11.02 0.51
N VAL A 59 -0.64 -10.46 -0.48
CA VAL A 59 -0.12 -9.43 -1.36
C VAL A 59 -0.68 -8.06 -0.98
N HIS A 60 0.16 -7.04 -1.02
CA HIS A 60 -0.25 -5.65 -1.06
C HIS A 60 -0.16 -5.16 -2.51
N LEU A 61 -1.29 -4.75 -3.06
CA LEU A 61 -1.38 -4.19 -4.41
C LEU A 61 -1.30 -2.66 -4.31
N GLU A 62 -0.13 -2.06 -4.61
CA GLU A 62 0.06 -0.62 -4.59
C GLU A 62 -0.12 -0.03 -6.00
N GLY A 63 -1.24 0.62 -6.20
CA GLY A 63 -1.71 0.98 -7.54
C GLY A 63 -2.35 -0.21 -8.29
N PRO A 64 -2.70 -0.04 -9.57
CA PRO A 64 -2.49 1.14 -10.42
C PRO A 64 -3.54 2.26 -10.26
N PHE A 65 -4.48 2.16 -9.33
CA PHE A 65 -5.60 3.08 -9.13
C PHE A 65 -5.19 4.28 -8.25
N ILE A 66 -4.10 4.92 -8.61
CA ILE A 66 -3.46 6.03 -7.87
C ILE A 66 -3.44 7.32 -8.70
N ASN A 67 -3.23 8.47 -8.06
CA ASN A 67 -3.24 9.76 -8.73
C ASN A 67 -1.93 10.00 -9.53
N PRO A 68 -2.00 10.24 -10.86
CA PRO A 68 -0.82 10.46 -11.69
C PRO A 68 0.01 11.69 -11.30
N ASN A 69 -0.53 12.60 -10.48
CA ASN A 69 0.21 13.75 -9.96
C ASN A 69 0.85 13.48 -8.58
N LYS A 70 0.75 12.24 -8.08
CA LYS A 70 1.32 11.80 -6.78
C LYS A 70 2.07 10.46 -6.90
N LEU A 71 2.70 10.23 -8.01
CA LEU A 71 3.38 8.96 -8.32
C LEU A 71 4.52 8.62 -7.34
N GLY A 72 5.24 9.63 -6.82
CA GLY A 72 6.50 9.35 -6.11
C GLY A 72 7.46 8.58 -7.02
N ALA A 73 7.87 7.38 -6.61
CA ALA A 73 8.70 6.48 -7.41
C ALA A 73 7.90 5.55 -8.35
N GLN A 74 6.58 5.58 -8.29
CA GLN A 74 5.70 4.74 -9.11
C GLN A 74 5.78 5.13 -10.60
N PRO A 75 5.79 4.18 -11.54
CA PRO A 75 5.72 4.49 -12.96
C PRO A 75 4.35 5.09 -13.32
N ASN A 76 4.33 5.90 -14.37
CA ASN A 76 3.09 6.52 -14.84
C ASN A 76 2.26 5.54 -15.71
N LEU A 77 1.80 4.47 -15.07
CA LEU A 77 0.93 3.43 -15.63
C LEU A 77 -0.38 3.34 -14.83
N THR A 78 -0.86 4.51 -14.37
CA THR A 78 -2.09 4.58 -13.59
C THR A 78 -3.31 4.21 -14.42
N GLU A 79 -4.26 3.54 -13.79
CA GLU A 79 -5.51 3.11 -14.41
C GLU A 79 -6.73 3.62 -13.63
N LYS A 80 -7.88 3.63 -14.29
CA LYS A 80 -9.17 3.86 -13.64
C LYS A 80 -9.57 2.60 -12.83
N PRO A 81 -10.40 2.75 -11.78
CA PRO A 81 -10.93 1.62 -11.02
C PRO A 81 -11.47 0.51 -11.92
N SER A 82 -11.00 -0.72 -11.72
CA SER A 82 -11.36 -1.88 -12.54
C SER A 82 -11.51 -3.13 -11.67
N LEU A 83 -12.76 -3.55 -11.46
CA LEU A 83 -13.06 -4.79 -10.75
C LEU A 83 -12.60 -6.03 -11.54
N GLU A 84 -12.57 -5.95 -12.87
CA GLU A 84 -12.04 -7.02 -13.72
C GLU A 84 -10.53 -7.23 -13.46
N PHE A 85 -9.77 -6.15 -13.34
CA PHE A 85 -8.36 -6.21 -12.96
C PHE A 85 -8.17 -6.97 -11.65
N ILE A 86 -8.91 -6.59 -10.61
CA ILE A 86 -8.83 -7.22 -9.29
C ILE A 86 -9.21 -8.70 -9.35
N LYS A 87 -10.29 -9.06 -10.01
CA LYS A 87 -10.73 -10.46 -10.11
C LYS A 87 -9.67 -11.35 -10.77
N LYS A 88 -9.01 -10.89 -11.82
CA LYS A 88 -7.91 -11.62 -12.47
C LYS A 88 -6.71 -11.81 -11.53
N ILE A 89 -6.36 -10.80 -10.72
CA ILE A 89 -5.28 -10.93 -9.74
C ILE A 89 -5.65 -11.89 -8.61
N LEU A 90 -6.91 -11.89 -8.16
CA LEU A 90 -7.37 -12.81 -7.10
C LEU A 90 -7.40 -14.28 -7.53
N GLU A 91 -7.47 -14.59 -8.82
CA GLU A 91 -7.36 -15.96 -9.33
C GLU A 91 -5.98 -16.58 -9.07
N ILE A 92 -4.95 -15.75 -8.97
CA ILE A 92 -3.54 -16.21 -8.88
C ILE A 92 -2.84 -15.82 -7.58
N SER A 93 -3.42 -14.92 -6.78
CA SER A 93 -2.81 -14.43 -5.56
C SER A 93 -3.84 -14.10 -4.48
N ASP A 94 -3.37 -13.98 -3.24
CA ASP A 94 -4.19 -13.62 -2.08
C ASP A 94 -3.94 -12.14 -1.73
N VAL A 95 -4.63 -11.23 -2.43
CA VAL A 95 -4.55 -9.79 -2.15
C VAL A 95 -5.23 -9.48 -0.82
N LYS A 96 -4.50 -8.91 0.12
CA LYS A 96 -4.98 -8.51 1.45
C LYS A 96 -5.18 -7.02 1.58
N ILE A 97 -4.32 -6.24 0.96
CA ILE A 97 -4.34 -4.78 1.01
C ILE A 97 -4.26 -4.23 -0.41
N ILE A 98 -4.98 -3.14 -0.64
CA ILE A 98 -4.83 -2.32 -1.84
C ILE A 98 -4.63 -0.86 -1.47
N THR A 99 -3.65 -0.21 -2.10
CA THR A 99 -3.44 1.23 -2.04
C THR A 99 -4.07 1.91 -3.24
N LEU A 100 -4.88 2.92 -2.99
CA LEU A 100 -5.59 3.68 -4.02
C LEU A 100 -5.79 5.14 -3.64
N ALA A 101 -6.13 5.97 -4.63
CA ALA A 101 -6.43 7.39 -4.48
C ALA A 101 -7.95 7.61 -4.50
N PRO A 102 -8.56 8.01 -3.36
CA PRO A 102 -10.02 8.07 -3.22
C PRO A 102 -10.72 9.12 -4.08
N GLU A 103 -9.99 10.11 -4.59
CA GLU A 103 -10.52 11.19 -5.44
C GLU A 103 -10.73 10.79 -6.91
N ILE A 104 -10.29 9.60 -7.32
CA ILE A 104 -10.46 9.15 -8.71
C ILE A 104 -11.93 8.84 -8.98
N ASP A 105 -12.42 9.25 -10.14
CA ASP A 105 -13.82 8.99 -10.57
C ASP A 105 -14.15 7.49 -10.50
N GLY A 106 -15.30 7.17 -9.92
CA GLY A 106 -15.79 5.79 -9.74
C GLY A 106 -15.17 5.05 -8.55
N MET A 107 -14.29 5.71 -7.78
CA MET A 107 -13.57 5.04 -6.70
C MET A 107 -14.48 4.63 -5.54
N GLN A 108 -15.53 5.38 -5.24
CA GLN A 108 -16.41 5.06 -4.12
C GLN A 108 -17.15 3.73 -4.33
N GLU A 109 -17.69 3.51 -5.53
CA GLU A 109 -18.35 2.26 -5.91
C GLU A 109 -17.34 1.10 -5.91
N PHE A 110 -16.14 1.35 -6.44
CA PHE A 110 -15.08 0.37 -6.47
C PHE A 110 -14.61 -0.05 -5.07
N ILE A 111 -14.54 0.86 -4.11
CA ILE A 111 -14.23 0.54 -2.71
C ILE A 111 -15.28 -0.39 -2.10
N ASN A 112 -16.57 -0.20 -2.40
CA ASN A 112 -17.62 -1.12 -1.94
C ASN A 112 -17.37 -2.55 -2.45
N ASP A 113 -17.08 -2.69 -3.75
CA ASP A 113 -16.76 -3.99 -4.37
C ASP A 113 -15.53 -4.65 -3.70
N LEU A 114 -14.47 -3.87 -3.43
CA LEU A 114 -13.26 -4.38 -2.78
C LEU A 114 -13.51 -4.84 -1.33
N VAL A 115 -14.35 -4.14 -0.59
CA VAL A 115 -14.73 -4.51 0.78
C VAL A 115 -15.53 -5.82 0.77
N GLU A 116 -16.44 -6.02 -0.18
CA GLU A 116 -17.16 -7.29 -0.38
C GLU A 116 -16.21 -8.46 -0.68
N LEU A 117 -15.11 -8.20 -1.37
CA LEU A 117 -14.03 -9.17 -1.62
C LEU A 117 -13.09 -9.36 -0.41
N ASN A 118 -13.37 -8.73 0.73
CA ASN A 118 -12.57 -8.77 1.96
C ASN A 118 -11.12 -8.26 1.78
N ILE A 119 -10.93 -7.27 0.89
CA ILE A 119 -9.66 -6.57 0.69
C ILE A 119 -9.64 -5.32 1.57
N LYS A 120 -8.56 -5.12 2.32
CA LYS A 120 -8.35 -3.91 3.12
C LYS A 120 -7.93 -2.75 2.22
N ILE A 121 -8.52 -1.59 2.46
CA ILE A 121 -8.29 -0.39 1.68
C ILE A 121 -7.33 0.53 2.42
N GLN A 122 -6.34 1.04 1.70
CA GLN A 122 -5.46 2.11 2.20
C GLN A 122 -5.44 3.29 1.22
N PHE A 123 -5.47 4.51 1.74
CA PHE A 123 -5.26 5.70 0.95
C PHE A 123 -3.76 6.02 0.85
N GLY A 124 -3.29 6.17 -0.37
CA GLY A 124 -1.92 6.52 -0.71
C GLY A 124 -1.82 7.04 -2.13
N HIS A 125 -0.72 7.69 -2.47
CA HIS A 125 -0.50 8.28 -3.79
C HIS A 125 -1.69 9.14 -4.27
N THR A 126 -2.10 10.09 -3.43
CA THR A 126 -3.39 10.78 -3.55
C THR A 126 -3.29 12.28 -3.27
N LEU A 127 -4.12 13.05 -3.95
CA LEU A 127 -4.34 14.49 -3.73
C LEU A 127 -5.72 14.77 -3.10
N ALA A 128 -6.43 13.75 -2.62
CA ALA A 128 -7.72 13.94 -1.99
C ALA A 128 -7.68 15.00 -0.88
N ASP A 129 -8.75 15.73 -0.73
CA ASP A 129 -8.97 16.58 0.42
C ASP A 129 -9.55 15.79 1.60
N PHE A 130 -9.69 16.47 2.72
CA PHE A 130 -10.24 15.86 3.94
C PHE A 130 -11.68 15.37 3.75
N ASP A 131 -12.52 16.15 3.06
CA ASP A 131 -13.95 15.84 2.91
C ASP A 131 -14.17 14.61 2.05
N CYS A 132 -13.36 14.43 1.00
CA CYS A 132 -13.35 13.22 0.19
C CYS A 132 -13.01 11.99 1.04
N CYS A 133 -11.94 12.06 1.84
CA CYS A 133 -11.55 10.98 2.74
C CYS A 133 -12.63 10.70 3.80
N GLU A 134 -13.13 11.74 4.48
CA GLU A 134 -14.12 11.61 5.53
C GLU A 134 -15.40 10.95 5.05
N LYS A 135 -15.84 11.28 3.84
CA LYS A 135 -17.04 10.68 3.23
C LYS A 135 -16.94 9.16 3.16
N ILE A 136 -15.79 8.64 2.72
CA ILE A 136 -15.58 7.19 2.60
C ILE A 136 -15.33 6.55 3.97
N MET A 137 -14.58 7.21 4.85
CA MET A 137 -14.26 6.71 6.19
C MET A 137 -15.47 6.62 7.14
N LYS A 138 -16.62 7.25 6.80
CA LYS A 138 -17.87 7.08 7.55
C LYS A 138 -18.41 5.66 7.45
N ASP A 139 -18.26 5.04 6.28
CA ASP A 139 -18.86 3.75 5.96
C ASP A 139 -17.84 2.61 5.99
N HIS A 140 -16.55 2.92 5.81
CA HIS A 140 -15.47 1.94 5.67
C HIS A 140 -14.30 2.20 6.60
N GLU A 141 -13.67 1.13 7.06
CA GLU A 141 -12.40 1.21 7.79
C GLU A 141 -11.24 1.34 6.81
N ILE A 142 -10.62 2.51 6.79
CA ILE A 142 -9.55 2.88 5.85
C ILE A 142 -8.22 3.01 6.59
N GLY A 143 -7.16 2.44 6.00
CA GLY A 143 -5.77 2.66 6.39
C GLY A 143 -5.08 3.73 5.55
N PHE A 144 -3.81 3.94 5.81
CA PHE A 144 -2.99 4.92 5.09
C PHE A 144 -1.61 4.33 4.82
N THR A 145 -1.26 4.28 3.54
CA THR A 145 0.01 3.75 3.06
C THR A 145 1.11 4.76 3.31
N HIS A 146 2.27 4.31 3.81
CA HIS A 146 3.49 5.11 4.08
C HIS A 146 3.18 6.56 4.48
N LEU A 147 2.45 6.72 5.58
CA LEU A 147 1.93 7.99 6.10
C LEU A 147 2.93 9.15 5.94
N TYR A 148 2.48 10.32 5.52
CA TYR A 148 3.19 11.53 5.10
C TYR A 148 3.70 11.52 3.65
N ASN A 149 4.03 10.36 3.08
CA ASN A 149 4.63 10.28 1.75
C ASN A 149 3.56 10.19 0.66
N ALA A 150 3.80 10.85 -0.47
CA ALA A 150 2.94 10.86 -1.65
C ALA A 150 1.44 11.13 -1.38
N MET A 151 1.10 11.98 -0.40
CA MET A 151 -0.27 12.35 -0.07
C MET A 151 -0.44 13.87 0.13
N SER A 152 -1.68 14.36 0.13
CA SER A 152 -2.00 15.74 0.48
C SER A 152 -1.79 15.99 1.98
N GLY A 153 -1.27 17.17 2.31
CA GLY A 153 -0.72 17.49 3.63
C GLY A 153 -1.75 17.87 4.69
N ASN A 154 -1.22 18.22 5.86
CA ASN A 154 -2.00 18.79 6.97
C ASN A 154 -1.87 20.33 6.97
N HIS A 155 -2.73 21.01 6.23
CA HIS A 155 -2.77 22.46 6.21
C HIS A 155 -4.01 22.98 6.94
N HIS A 156 -3.84 23.97 7.81
CA HIS A 156 -4.87 24.46 8.76
C HIS A 156 -6.16 25.02 8.12
N ARG A 157 -6.14 25.40 6.83
CA ARG A 157 -7.30 25.89 6.07
C ARG A 157 -7.64 25.04 4.86
N SER A 158 -6.80 24.10 4.49
CA SER A 158 -7.00 23.19 3.37
C SER A 158 -6.50 21.80 3.76
N PRO A 159 -7.22 21.13 4.69
CA PRO A 159 -6.79 19.82 5.18
C PRO A 159 -6.89 18.76 4.08
N GLY A 160 -5.89 17.88 4.03
CA GLY A 160 -5.83 16.77 3.08
C GLY A 160 -5.93 15.41 3.75
N VAL A 161 -5.45 14.39 3.03
CA VAL A 161 -5.41 13.00 3.50
C VAL A 161 -4.67 12.85 4.81
N LEU A 162 -3.53 13.53 4.97
CA LEU A 162 -2.78 13.50 6.23
C LEU A 162 -3.61 14.01 7.41
N SER A 163 -4.43 15.04 7.20
CA SER A 163 -5.34 15.54 8.24
C SER A 163 -6.41 14.50 8.60
N ALA A 164 -6.96 13.80 7.61
CA ALA A 164 -7.94 12.73 7.84
C ALA A 164 -7.28 11.56 8.61
N ALA A 165 -6.08 11.16 8.22
CA ALA A 165 -5.32 10.11 8.91
C ALA A 165 -5.06 10.46 10.38
N LEU A 166 -4.51 11.65 10.66
CA LEU A 166 -4.14 12.06 12.01
C LEU A 166 -5.35 12.31 12.93
N SER A 167 -6.50 12.71 12.38
CA SER A 167 -7.69 13.03 13.19
C SER A 167 -8.67 11.87 13.35
N LYS A 168 -8.71 10.93 12.41
CA LYS A 168 -9.74 9.87 12.33
C LYS A 168 -9.19 8.49 12.03
N GLY A 169 -7.92 8.37 11.60
CA GLY A 169 -7.30 7.11 11.22
C GLY A 169 -7.21 6.13 12.39
N LYS A 170 -7.62 4.89 12.17
CA LYS A 170 -7.48 3.81 13.16
C LYS A 170 -6.14 3.10 13.01
N TYR A 171 -5.63 2.97 11.80
CA TYR A 171 -4.33 2.37 11.51
C TYR A 171 -3.66 3.06 10.31
N ALA A 172 -2.34 3.00 10.28
CA ALA A 172 -1.54 3.51 9.18
C ALA A 172 -0.14 2.87 9.16
N GLU A 173 0.44 2.78 7.99
CA GLU A 173 1.85 2.44 7.79
C GLU A 173 2.75 3.66 7.99
N ILE A 174 3.96 3.44 8.49
CA ILE A 174 4.96 4.51 8.59
C ILE A 174 6.37 3.98 8.36
N ILE A 175 7.15 4.71 7.55
CA ILE A 175 8.57 4.43 7.31
C ILE A 175 9.38 5.10 8.42
N CYS A 176 10.19 4.33 9.16
CA CYS A 176 10.91 4.80 10.35
C CYS A 176 12.44 4.90 10.15
N ASP A 177 12.89 5.20 8.94
CA ASP A 177 14.31 5.29 8.58
C ASP A 177 14.97 6.64 8.93
N ASN A 178 14.21 7.61 9.43
CA ASN A 178 14.60 9.01 9.67
C ASN A 178 15.01 9.80 8.41
N ILE A 179 14.69 9.28 7.23
CA ILE A 179 14.90 9.93 5.93
C ILE A 179 13.56 10.35 5.36
N HIS A 180 12.62 9.40 5.20
CA HIS A 180 11.27 9.63 4.69
C HIS A 180 10.40 10.40 5.68
N VAL A 181 10.51 10.09 6.97
CA VAL A 181 9.71 10.73 8.02
C VAL A 181 10.62 11.09 9.21
N SER A 182 10.58 12.36 9.64
CA SER A 182 11.33 12.81 10.81
C SER A 182 10.82 12.15 12.09
N LYS A 183 11.68 12.02 13.09
CA LYS A 183 11.30 11.47 14.40
C LYS A 183 10.19 12.28 15.10
N GLU A 184 10.11 13.58 14.84
CA GLU A 184 9.06 14.45 15.37
C GLU A 184 7.70 14.11 14.74
N ALA A 185 7.64 13.93 13.41
CA ALA A 185 6.43 13.51 12.71
C ALA A 185 5.98 12.09 13.14
N ILE A 186 6.92 11.15 13.31
CA ILE A 186 6.64 9.81 13.85
C ILE A 186 5.99 9.90 15.24
N LYS A 187 6.51 10.76 16.13
CA LYS A 187 5.94 10.97 17.47
C LYS A 187 4.51 11.53 17.43
N ILE A 188 4.23 12.43 16.47
CA ILE A 188 2.88 12.96 16.28
C ILE A 188 1.94 11.84 15.80
N ALA A 189 2.32 11.13 14.74
CA ALA A 189 1.53 10.02 14.21
C ALA A 189 1.21 8.98 15.29
N LYS A 190 2.22 8.60 16.10
CA LYS A 190 2.05 7.64 17.22
C LYS A 190 1.05 8.09 18.29
N LYS A 191 0.91 9.40 18.50
CA LYS A 191 -0.09 9.94 19.45
C LYS A 191 -1.49 9.99 18.86
N CYS A 192 -1.60 10.13 17.54
CA CYS A 192 -2.86 10.32 16.84
C CYS A 192 -3.49 9.00 16.38
N ILE A 193 -2.67 8.03 15.94
CA ILE A 193 -3.16 6.81 15.28
C ILE A 193 -2.88 5.59 16.17
N PRO A 194 -3.94 4.95 16.73
CA PRO A 194 -3.78 3.83 17.67
C PRO A 194 -3.08 2.61 17.06
N GLY A 195 -3.40 2.28 15.82
CA GLY A 195 -2.87 1.17 15.06
C GLY A 195 -1.72 1.57 14.11
N LEU A 196 -0.85 2.49 14.53
CA LEU A 196 0.34 2.83 13.73
C LEU A 196 1.33 1.67 13.75
N TYR A 197 1.75 1.21 12.57
CA TYR A 197 2.75 0.15 12.42
C TYR A 197 3.86 0.54 11.43
N THR A 198 5.04 -0.04 11.65
CA THR A 198 6.22 0.28 10.85
C THR A 198 6.32 -0.63 9.64
N ILE A 199 6.73 -0.03 8.52
CA ILE A 199 7.10 -0.73 7.29
C ILE A 199 8.50 -0.34 6.86
N THR A 200 9.13 -1.14 6.02
CA THR A 200 10.40 -0.79 5.39
C THR A 200 10.20 -0.01 4.10
N ASP A 201 9.19 -0.35 3.33
CA ASP A 201 8.96 0.18 1.98
C ASP A 201 10.23 0.13 1.12
N SER A 202 10.97 -0.97 1.30
CA SER A 202 12.31 -1.09 0.69
C SER A 202 12.23 -1.54 -0.75
N ILE A 203 13.07 -0.94 -1.57
CA ILE A 203 13.23 -1.25 -3.01
C ILE A 203 14.36 -2.26 -3.23
N ASN A 204 14.53 -2.71 -4.47
CA ASN A 204 15.57 -3.66 -4.86
C ASN A 204 17.02 -3.16 -4.61
N ALA A 205 17.24 -1.86 -4.46
CA ALA A 205 18.55 -1.31 -4.07
C ALA A 205 18.88 -1.50 -2.57
N SER A 206 17.90 -1.85 -1.73
CA SER A 206 18.12 -2.01 -0.29
C SER A 206 19.09 -3.16 0.01
N GLY A 207 20.14 -2.87 0.81
CA GLY A 207 21.14 -3.85 1.21
C GLY A 207 22.16 -4.23 0.14
N LEU A 208 22.22 -3.50 -0.96
CA LEU A 208 23.36 -3.56 -1.87
C LEU A 208 24.51 -2.74 -1.29
N ASN A 209 25.73 -3.28 -1.39
CA ASN A 209 26.94 -2.50 -1.09
C ASN A 209 27.21 -1.63 -2.31
N ASP A 210 27.49 -0.34 -2.09
CA ASP A 210 27.97 0.59 -3.11
C ASP A 210 29.33 0.18 -3.65
#